data_40ed02397d915216ef25a73d2c046fee
#
_entry.id   40ed02397d915216ef25a73d2c046fee
#
_cell.length_a   1.000
_cell.length_b   1.000
_cell.length_c   1.000
_cell.angle_alpha   90.00
_cell.angle_beta   90.00
_cell.angle_gamma   90.00
#
_symmetry.space_group_name_H-M   'P 1'
#
loop_
_entity.id
_entity.type
_entity.pdbx_description
1 polymer ?
#
loop_
_entity_poly.entity_id
_entity_poly.type
_entity_poly.pdbx_seq_one_letter_code
_entity_poly.pdbx_strand_id
1 'polypeptide(L)'
;MLIVATAAPVGAQAPTRRTALAAAQRERPGVAAFRGKVEKILGAMDVNRGYWGMLVEDADSGEVLFSLNSDRYFLPASNAKLFTAALTLATLGSDYCFHTSIESRAAADSEGVLQGDLVLVGRGDPNLSNRIFPFVKKTERDGPPERILAELADAVVARGVKKITGDVIGDDSYFAGGAYPSGWAIDDMLWSYGVPVSALEINDGIFFLELHAAEVAGAPATYTIAPSTNVYQIRNEVLTGAKGSLQKLSVERAPGSTELIVSGSMPVGAQPHSISIAIDRPAEFAAALLKNLLETRGVVIEGHSRARHTGDADAWYQTDGSAAMTDLQSHACGVAADFWSLHSATPIPPSPEVYGQHVSPPIPDALRVMAKISQNLHAEIFLRAAARQKTGDPSADAALQFEQDFRVSIGLKEDDVVMTDGSGLSRKDMVSPQSEVSLLRWVTEQPWAATFRSVLPVAGEDGTLMDRMTNTPAAGNVWAKTGSLTHVDSLAGYATSTRGAHLVFSFIGNNHALKPKAATDVLDALAVAMVEELGPRKAPAHK
;
A
#
# COMPACT_ATOMS: atom_id res chain seq x y z
N MET A 1 28.23 64.57 26.70
CA MET A 1 28.25 65.17 25.36
C MET A 1 27.36 64.23 24.50
N LEU A 2 26.11 64.59 24.40
CA LEU A 2 25.07 63.82 23.70
C LEU A 2 25.10 64.25 22.23
N ILE A 3 25.30 63.31 21.32
CA ILE A 3 25.13 63.57 19.88
C ILE A 3 23.75 63.01 19.47
N VAL A 4 22.85 63.92 19.17
CA VAL A 4 21.53 63.63 18.60
C VAL A 4 21.71 63.52 17.08
N ALA A 5 21.51 62.37 16.52
CA ALA A 5 21.44 62.17 15.08
C ALA A 5 19.98 62.27 14.62
N THR A 6 19.66 63.27 13.82
CA THR A 6 18.38 63.46 13.17
C THR A 6 18.23 62.55 12.00
N ALA A 7 17.22 61.66 12.04
CA ALA A 7 16.82 60.84 10.90
C ALA A 7 15.95 61.64 9.92
N ALA A 8 16.33 61.64 8.64
CA ALA A 8 15.53 62.21 7.56
C ALA A 8 14.39 61.28 7.19
N PRO A 9 13.22 61.76 6.73
CA PRO A 9 12.12 60.92 6.36
C PRO A 9 12.38 60.21 5.03
N VAL A 10 12.25 58.89 5.05
CA VAL A 10 12.26 58.04 3.82
C VAL A 10 10.96 58.35 3.09
N GLY A 11 11.09 58.93 1.92
CA GLY A 11 9.97 59.23 1.02
C GLY A 11 9.28 57.92 0.55
N ALA A 12 7.98 57.84 0.77
CA ALA A 12 7.15 56.79 0.20
C ALA A 12 7.17 56.88 -1.33
N GLN A 13 7.87 55.94 -1.96
CA GLN A 13 7.75 55.75 -3.41
C GLN A 13 6.35 55.23 -3.73
N ALA A 14 5.62 55.97 -4.56
CA ALA A 14 4.34 55.56 -5.12
C ALA A 14 4.51 54.21 -5.87
N PRO A 15 3.55 53.27 -5.78
CA PRO A 15 3.62 52.01 -6.50
C PRO A 15 3.63 52.28 -7.99
N THR A 16 4.69 51.84 -8.66
CA THR A 16 4.84 51.94 -10.12
C THR A 16 3.70 51.18 -10.79
N ARG A 17 3.07 51.80 -11.78
CA ARG A 17 2.01 51.32 -12.69
C ARG A 17 2.41 50.04 -13.49
N ARG A 18 2.91 49.00 -12.86
CA ARG A 18 3.18 47.70 -13.47
C ARG A 18 2.18 46.59 -13.12
N THR A 19 1.14 46.92 -12.37
CA THR A 19 0.06 46.03 -11.95
C THR A 19 -1.26 46.17 -12.70
N ALA A 20 -1.27 46.80 -13.85
CA ALA A 20 -2.51 47.05 -14.59
C ALA A 20 -2.47 46.62 -16.07
N LEU A 21 -1.81 45.50 -16.37
CA LEU A 21 -1.93 44.82 -17.68
C LEU A 21 -1.70 43.30 -17.52
N ALA A 22 -2.29 42.69 -16.50
CA ALA A 22 -2.79 41.34 -16.63
C ALA A 22 -4.01 41.49 -17.54
N ALA A 23 -3.84 41.32 -18.84
CA ALA A 23 -4.95 41.17 -19.76
C ALA A 23 -5.94 40.19 -19.10
N ALA A 24 -7.21 40.59 -19.00
CA ALA A 24 -8.29 39.73 -18.59
C ALA A 24 -8.23 38.51 -19.54
N GLN A 25 -7.46 37.47 -19.18
CA GLN A 25 -7.53 36.18 -19.81
C GLN A 25 -9.01 35.80 -19.66
N ARG A 26 -9.72 35.71 -20.78
CA ARG A 26 -11.10 35.25 -20.78
C ARG A 26 -11.10 33.90 -20.06
N GLU A 27 -11.74 33.90 -18.92
CA GLU A 27 -11.89 32.70 -18.09
C GLU A 27 -12.35 31.54 -18.98
N ARG A 28 -11.70 30.40 -18.85
CA ARG A 28 -11.97 29.23 -19.67
C ARG A 28 -13.43 28.79 -19.51
N PRO A 29 -14.12 28.31 -20.57
CA PRO A 29 -15.51 27.90 -20.47
C PRO A 29 -15.72 26.90 -19.34
N GLY A 30 -16.67 27.16 -18.44
CA GLY A 30 -17.07 26.31 -17.34
C GLY A 30 -16.33 26.56 -16.01
N VAL A 31 -15.20 27.27 -16.00
CA VAL A 31 -14.45 27.53 -14.74
C VAL A 31 -15.29 28.31 -13.72
N ALA A 32 -16.01 29.36 -14.17
CA ALA A 32 -16.89 30.09 -13.28
C ALA A 32 -18.05 29.24 -12.72
N ALA A 33 -18.62 28.35 -13.56
CA ALA A 33 -19.67 27.43 -13.14
C ALA A 33 -19.14 26.40 -12.15
N PHE A 34 -17.96 25.83 -12.41
CA PHE A 34 -17.29 24.92 -11.49
C PHE A 34 -17.02 25.58 -10.14
N ARG A 35 -16.45 26.80 -10.14
CA ARG A 35 -16.20 27.59 -8.93
C ARG A 35 -17.47 27.79 -8.11
N GLY A 36 -18.58 28.19 -8.74
CA GLY A 36 -19.86 28.37 -8.05
C GLY A 36 -20.40 27.05 -7.44
N LYS A 37 -20.20 25.90 -8.12
CA LYS A 37 -20.54 24.58 -7.55
C LYS A 37 -19.64 24.25 -6.36
N VAL A 38 -18.32 24.46 -6.44
CA VAL A 38 -17.38 24.25 -5.32
C VAL A 38 -17.77 25.10 -4.12
N GLU A 39 -18.02 26.41 -4.31
CA GLU A 39 -18.44 27.31 -3.23
C GLU A 39 -19.74 26.83 -2.55
N LYS A 40 -20.70 26.35 -3.33
CA LYS A 40 -21.94 25.78 -2.79
C LYS A 40 -21.72 24.50 -2.00
N ILE A 41 -20.89 23.57 -2.51
CA ILE A 41 -20.60 22.29 -1.86
C ILE A 41 -19.84 22.52 -0.56
N LEU A 42 -18.74 23.28 -0.60
CA LEU A 42 -17.89 23.53 0.56
C LEU A 42 -18.52 24.51 1.56
N GLY A 43 -19.46 25.37 1.12
CA GLY A 43 -20.21 26.29 1.97
C GLY A 43 -21.32 25.62 2.78
N ALA A 44 -21.65 24.36 2.56
CA ALA A 44 -22.65 23.65 3.35
C ALA A 44 -22.26 23.59 4.84
N MET A 45 -23.23 23.73 5.75
CA MET A 45 -23.00 24.00 7.19
C MET A 45 -22.13 22.94 7.89
N ASP A 46 -22.23 21.67 7.47
CA ASP A 46 -21.42 20.58 8.04
C ASP A 46 -20.04 20.43 7.38
N VAL A 47 -19.88 20.95 6.15
CA VAL A 47 -18.66 20.83 5.34
C VAL A 47 -17.70 22.00 5.58
N ASN A 48 -18.23 23.21 5.78
CA ASN A 48 -17.46 24.46 5.89
C ASN A 48 -16.56 24.53 7.14
N ARG A 49 -16.73 23.62 8.09
CA ARG A 49 -15.88 23.53 9.30
C ARG A 49 -14.59 22.75 9.07
N GLY A 50 -14.51 21.98 7.98
CA GLY A 50 -13.31 21.24 7.58
C GLY A 50 -12.30 22.17 6.88
N TYR A 51 -11.08 21.68 6.75
CA TYR A 51 -10.01 22.34 6.02
C TYR A 51 -9.85 21.67 4.66
N TRP A 52 -10.09 22.40 3.58
CA TRP A 52 -10.15 21.87 2.22
C TRP A 52 -9.04 22.44 1.36
N GLY A 53 -8.33 21.55 0.64
CA GLY A 53 -7.33 21.87 -0.38
C GLY A 53 -7.73 21.29 -1.72
N MET A 54 -7.56 22.06 -2.78
CA MET A 54 -7.92 21.64 -4.13
C MET A 54 -6.98 22.25 -5.16
N LEU A 55 -6.63 21.45 -6.16
CA LEU A 55 -6.01 21.93 -7.39
C LEU A 55 -6.58 21.15 -8.57
N VAL A 56 -6.94 21.84 -9.63
CA VAL A 56 -7.32 21.26 -10.91
C VAL A 56 -6.55 21.95 -12.01
N GLU A 57 -5.83 21.16 -12.80
CA GLU A 57 -5.10 21.63 -13.98
C GLU A 57 -5.57 20.92 -15.25
N ASP A 58 -5.44 21.60 -16.35
CA ASP A 58 -5.53 20.99 -17.68
C ASP A 58 -4.27 20.18 -17.93
N ALA A 59 -4.44 18.88 -18.16
CA ALA A 59 -3.32 17.96 -18.31
C ALA A 59 -2.45 18.27 -19.54
N ASP A 60 -3.06 18.80 -20.61
CA ASP A 60 -2.37 19.04 -21.89
C ASP A 60 -1.55 20.34 -21.85
N SER A 61 -2.06 21.38 -21.17
CA SER A 61 -1.42 22.70 -21.18
C SER A 61 -0.75 23.10 -19.86
N GLY A 62 -1.08 22.44 -18.75
CA GLY A 62 -0.66 22.82 -17.40
C GLY A 62 -1.33 24.10 -16.88
N GLU A 63 -2.41 24.55 -17.53
CA GLU A 63 -3.18 25.70 -17.06
C GLU A 63 -3.94 25.37 -15.78
N VAL A 64 -3.74 26.17 -14.73
CA VAL A 64 -4.51 26.06 -13.49
C VAL A 64 -5.95 26.51 -13.75
N LEU A 65 -6.91 25.60 -13.59
CA LEU A 65 -8.34 25.89 -13.78
C LEU A 65 -9.03 26.26 -12.47
N PHE A 66 -8.59 25.65 -11.38
CA PHE A 66 -9.09 25.94 -10.04
C PHE A 66 -8.02 25.68 -8.98
N SER A 67 -7.92 26.55 -7.98
CA SER A 67 -7.01 26.41 -6.85
C SER A 67 -7.65 26.93 -5.58
N LEU A 68 -7.56 26.13 -4.51
CA LEU A 68 -7.96 26.48 -3.15
C LEU A 68 -6.96 25.86 -2.18
N ASN A 69 -6.23 26.67 -1.40
CA ASN A 69 -5.23 26.20 -0.44
C ASN A 69 -4.25 25.16 -1.04
N SER A 70 -3.94 25.28 -2.33
CA SER A 70 -3.19 24.26 -3.07
C SER A 70 -1.73 24.12 -2.65
N ASP A 71 -1.18 25.14 -1.99
CA ASP A 71 0.18 25.21 -1.43
C ASP A 71 0.24 24.87 0.07
N ARG A 72 -0.89 24.52 0.69
CA ARG A 72 -0.96 24.20 2.12
C ARG A 72 -0.79 22.71 2.36
N TYR A 73 -0.29 22.37 3.55
CA TYR A 73 -0.11 20.98 3.96
C TYR A 73 -1.40 20.35 4.45
N PHE A 74 -1.58 19.11 4.03
CA PHE A 74 -2.66 18.22 4.40
C PHE A 74 -2.10 16.82 4.69
N LEU A 75 -2.77 16.08 5.56
CA LEU A 75 -2.60 14.65 5.66
C LEU A 75 -3.16 14.01 4.37
N PRO A 76 -2.34 13.25 3.61
CA PRO A 76 -2.77 12.68 2.34
C PRO A 76 -3.67 11.45 2.50
N ALA A 77 -3.59 10.77 3.65
CA ALA A 77 -4.06 9.40 3.77
C ALA A 77 -3.48 8.55 2.61
N SER A 78 -4.23 7.59 2.08
CA SER A 78 -3.72 6.69 1.04
C SER A 78 -3.42 7.34 -0.32
N ASN A 79 -3.57 8.66 -0.48
CA ASN A 79 -3.02 9.36 -1.65
C ASN A 79 -1.48 9.32 -1.68
N ALA A 80 -0.82 9.13 -0.53
CA ALA A 80 0.62 8.84 -0.44
C ALA A 80 1.06 7.72 -1.41
N LYS A 81 0.20 6.74 -1.64
CA LYS A 81 0.46 5.62 -2.58
C LYS A 81 0.64 6.05 -4.03
N LEU A 82 0.25 7.25 -4.41
CA LEU A 82 0.56 7.81 -5.73
C LEU A 82 2.07 7.98 -5.91
N PHE A 83 2.75 8.49 -4.87
CA PHE A 83 4.22 8.65 -4.86
C PHE A 83 4.90 7.27 -4.88
N THR A 84 4.45 6.35 -4.04
CA THR A 84 4.98 4.97 -3.98
C THR A 84 4.80 4.25 -5.32
N ALA A 85 3.63 4.36 -5.97
CA ALA A 85 3.38 3.73 -7.26
C ALA A 85 4.29 4.29 -8.36
N ALA A 86 4.47 5.62 -8.39
CA ALA A 86 5.34 6.27 -9.36
C ALA A 86 6.81 5.89 -9.17
N LEU A 87 7.30 5.94 -7.92
CA LEU A 87 8.64 5.50 -7.54
C LEU A 87 8.89 4.04 -7.92
N THR A 88 7.94 3.16 -7.65
CA THR A 88 8.03 1.72 -7.95
C THR A 88 8.18 1.49 -9.46
N LEU A 89 7.31 2.10 -10.28
CA LEU A 89 7.40 1.97 -11.74
C LEU A 89 8.66 2.60 -12.32
N ALA A 90 9.09 3.75 -11.79
CA ALA A 90 10.32 4.42 -12.23
C ALA A 90 11.58 3.63 -11.89
N THR A 91 11.58 2.86 -10.80
CA THR A 91 12.76 2.17 -10.28
C THR A 91 12.83 0.73 -10.71
N LEU A 92 11.75 -0.04 -10.51
CA LEU A 92 11.71 -1.48 -10.79
C LEU A 92 11.30 -1.77 -12.24
N GLY A 93 10.49 -0.88 -12.85
CA GLY A 93 9.93 -1.13 -14.18
C GLY A 93 8.72 -2.07 -14.16
N SER A 94 8.06 -2.19 -15.32
CA SER A 94 6.84 -3.00 -15.46
C SER A 94 7.09 -4.51 -15.50
N ASP A 95 8.29 -4.93 -15.86
CA ASP A 95 8.63 -6.35 -16.06
C ASP A 95 9.28 -6.99 -14.82
N TYR A 96 9.34 -6.26 -13.72
CA TYR A 96 9.88 -6.78 -12.47
C TYR A 96 8.91 -7.76 -11.82
N CYS A 97 9.45 -8.88 -11.32
CA CYS A 97 8.74 -9.88 -10.52
C CYS A 97 9.49 -10.16 -9.22
N PHE A 98 8.75 -10.42 -8.15
CA PHE A 98 9.33 -10.90 -6.90
C PHE A 98 9.58 -12.41 -6.96
N HIS A 99 10.61 -12.87 -6.23
CA HIS A 99 10.97 -14.27 -6.13
C HIS A 99 10.98 -14.71 -4.66
N THR A 100 10.23 -15.75 -4.35
CA THR A 100 10.25 -16.40 -3.04
C THR A 100 10.72 -17.84 -3.23
N SER A 101 11.63 -18.32 -2.41
CA SER A 101 12.22 -19.66 -2.57
C SER A 101 12.24 -20.44 -1.26
N ILE A 102 12.25 -21.76 -1.39
CA ILE A 102 12.60 -22.67 -0.31
C ILE A 102 13.99 -23.23 -0.60
N GLU A 103 14.92 -23.01 0.30
CA GLU A 103 16.33 -23.26 0.12
C GLU A 103 16.93 -24.03 1.31
N SER A 104 18.04 -24.75 1.08
CA SER A 104 18.85 -25.33 2.14
C SER A 104 20.33 -25.31 1.76
N ARG A 105 21.21 -25.20 2.75
CA ARG A 105 22.67 -25.32 2.55
C ARG A 105 23.12 -26.76 2.41
N ALA A 106 22.24 -27.71 2.65
CA ALA A 106 22.49 -29.14 2.49
C ALA A 106 21.57 -29.73 1.41
N ALA A 107 22.08 -30.68 0.62
CA ALA A 107 21.25 -31.47 -0.26
C ALA A 107 20.61 -32.64 0.52
N ALA A 108 19.38 -33.03 0.12
CA ALA A 108 18.81 -34.29 0.61
C ALA A 108 19.58 -35.49 0.07
N ASP A 109 19.77 -36.49 0.91
CA ASP A 109 20.44 -37.75 0.52
C ASP A 109 19.51 -38.64 -0.33
N SER A 110 20.02 -39.80 -0.74
CA SER A 110 19.28 -40.77 -1.56
C SER A 110 18.06 -41.37 -0.86
N GLU A 111 17.96 -41.28 0.46
CA GLU A 111 16.81 -41.74 1.25
C GLU A 111 15.78 -40.63 1.44
N GLY A 112 16.11 -39.40 1.04
CA GLY A 112 15.28 -38.19 1.16
C GLY A 112 15.46 -37.50 2.50
N VAL A 113 16.59 -37.69 3.19
CA VAL A 113 16.89 -37.02 4.45
C VAL A 113 17.70 -35.75 4.19
N LEU A 114 17.15 -34.61 4.57
CA LEU A 114 17.84 -33.33 4.58
C LEU A 114 18.56 -33.16 5.93
N GLN A 115 19.89 -33.18 5.90
CA GLN A 115 20.72 -32.98 7.10
C GLN A 115 20.96 -31.50 7.34
N GLY A 116 19.98 -30.80 7.90
CA GLY A 116 20.05 -29.36 8.18
C GLY A 116 18.70 -28.67 8.12
N ASP A 117 18.72 -27.34 8.05
CA ASP A 117 17.55 -26.50 8.03
C ASP A 117 16.95 -26.36 6.62
N LEU A 118 15.63 -26.22 6.56
CA LEU A 118 14.90 -25.80 5.37
C LEU A 118 14.45 -24.35 5.56
N VAL A 119 14.80 -23.46 4.65
CA VAL A 119 14.60 -22.01 4.79
C VAL A 119 13.64 -21.51 3.72
N LEU A 120 12.54 -20.90 4.13
CA LEU A 120 11.64 -20.10 3.29
C LEU A 120 12.19 -18.67 3.24
N VAL A 121 12.76 -18.28 2.10
CA VAL A 121 13.43 -16.99 1.93
C VAL A 121 12.48 -15.98 1.30
N GLY A 122 12.09 -14.99 2.09
CA GLY A 122 11.27 -13.87 1.65
C GLY A 122 12.12 -12.74 1.06
N ARG A 123 11.67 -12.21 -0.09
CA ARG A 123 12.31 -11.07 -0.78
C ARG A 123 11.34 -9.93 -1.08
N GLY A 124 10.31 -9.79 -0.22
CA GLY A 124 9.33 -8.73 -0.36
C GLY A 124 8.25 -9.02 -1.42
N ASP A 125 7.87 -10.28 -1.61
CA ASP A 125 6.73 -10.62 -2.47
C ASP A 125 5.40 -10.39 -1.72
N PRO A 126 4.58 -9.40 -2.13
CA PRO A 126 3.30 -9.15 -1.48
C PRO A 126 2.18 -10.09 -1.96
N ASN A 127 2.51 -11.07 -2.82
CA ASN A 127 1.51 -11.87 -3.53
C ASN A 127 1.42 -13.33 -3.06
N LEU A 128 2.06 -13.69 -1.93
CA LEU A 128 1.99 -15.05 -1.36
C LEU A 128 0.61 -15.34 -0.75
N SER A 129 -0.42 -15.31 -1.58
CA SER A 129 -1.81 -15.46 -1.18
C SER A 129 -2.61 -16.25 -2.24
N ASN A 130 -3.92 -16.38 -2.03
CA ASN A 130 -4.83 -16.97 -2.98
C ASN A 130 -5.51 -15.95 -3.92
N ARG A 131 -4.95 -14.75 -4.08
CA ARG A 131 -5.47 -13.75 -5.01
C ARG A 131 -5.38 -14.24 -6.44
N ILE A 132 -6.39 -13.86 -7.25
CA ILE A 132 -6.42 -14.12 -8.69
C ILE A 132 -5.88 -12.90 -9.41
N PHE A 133 -5.01 -13.13 -10.39
CA PHE A 133 -4.44 -12.11 -11.26
C PHE A 133 -4.79 -12.37 -12.73
N PRO A 134 -4.95 -11.32 -13.55
CA PRO A 134 -4.94 -9.90 -13.16
C PRO A 134 -6.20 -9.48 -12.38
N PHE A 135 -6.10 -8.41 -11.59
CA PHE A 135 -7.26 -7.79 -10.94
C PHE A 135 -8.29 -7.34 -11.99
N VAL A 136 -9.55 -7.75 -11.85
CA VAL A 136 -10.61 -7.39 -12.80
C VAL A 136 -11.51 -6.29 -12.23
N LYS A 137 -12.28 -6.55 -11.19
CA LYS A 137 -13.17 -5.55 -10.53
C LYS A 137 -13.00 -5.50 -9.03
N LYS A 138 -12.86 -6.67 -8.42
CA LYS A 138 -12.62 -6.87 -7.00
C LYS A 138 -11.38 -7.73 -6.85
N THR A 139 -10.78 -7.72 -5.69
CA THR A 139 -9.78 -8.72 -5.35
C THR A 139 -10.47 -10.05 -5.16
N GLU A 140 -10.46 -10.84 -6.18
CA GLU A 140 -10.96 -12.20 -6.13
C GLU A 140 -9.91 -13.11 -5.52
N ARG A 141 -10.39 -14.11 -4.79
CA ARG A 141 -9.55 -15.11 -4.14
C ARG A 141 -10.08 -16.50 -4.52
N ASP A 142 -9.17 -17.44 -4.73
CA ASP A 142 -9.50 -18.82 -5.09
C ASP A 142 -8.68 -19.81 -4.25
N GLY A 143 -9.39 -20.77 -3.65
CA GLY A 143 -8.79 -21.75 -2.75
C GLY A 143 -8.38 -21.19 -1.39
N PRO A 144 -7.56 -21.94 -0.64
CA PRO A 144 -7.14 -21.56 0.69
C PRO A 144 -6.16 -20.36 0.66
N PRO A 145 -6.15 -19.52 1.71
CA PRO A 145 -5.26 -18.35 1.79
C PRO A 145 -3.77 -18.67 1.62
N GLU A 146 -3.34 -19.87 2.02
CA GLU A 146 -1.98 -20.39 1.94
C GLU A 146 -1.64 -21.10 0.62
N ARG A 147 -2.45 -20.97 -0.42
CA ARG A 147 -2.29 -21.73 -1.67
C ARG A 147 -0.86 -21.73 -2.22
N ILE A 148 -0.23 -20.57 -2.35
CA ILE A 148 1.14 -20.46 -2.88
C ILE A 148 2.15 -21.18 -1.98
N LEU A 149 2.00 -21.05 -0.67
CA LEU A 149 2.88 -21.76 0.26
C LEU A 149 2.67 -23.28 0.21
N ALA A 150 1.44 -23.72 -0.01
CA ALA A 150 1.12 -25.14 -0.21
C ALA A 150 1.76 -25.69 -1.50
N GLU A 151 1.75 -24.93 -2.60
CA GLU A 151 2.44 -25.27 -3.86
C GLU A 151 3.96 -25.36 -3.65
N LEU A 152 4.55 -24.48 -2.86
CA LEU A 152 5.96 -24.54 -2.48
C LEU A 152 6.27 -25.78 -1.63
N ALA A 153 5.40 -26.16 -0.69
CA ALA A 153 5.54 -27.38 0.09
C ALA A 153 5.45 -28.65 -0.80
N ASP A 154 4.56 -28.65 -1.79
CA ASP A 154 4.45 -29.72 -2.79
C ASP A 154 5.75 -29.85 -3.61
N ALA A 155 6.39 -28.74 -3.96
CA ALA A 155 7.67 -28.75 -4.67
C ALA A 155 8.80 -29.39 -3.83
N VAL A 156 8.85 -29.13 -2.51
CA VAL A 156 9.81 -29.78 -1.59
C VAL A 156 9.62 -31.29 -1.58
N VAL A 157 8.37 -31.76 -1.49
CA VAL A 157 8.05 -33.20 -1.50
C VAL A 157 8.40 -33.82 -2.86
N ALA A 158 8.13 -33.13 -3.96
CA ALA A 158 8.44 -33.58 -5.30
C ALA A 158 9.96 -33.73 -5.55
N ARG A 159 10.78 -32.96 -4.83
CA ARG A 159 12.26 -33.11 -4.80
C ARG A 159 12.72 -34.32 -3.97
N GLY A 160 11.80 -35.10 -3.42
CA GLY A 160 12.08 -36.33 -2.70
C GLY A 160 12.40 -36.17 -1.21
N VAL A 161 12.21 -34.96 -0.64
CA VAL A 161 12.42 -34.74 0.81
C VAL A 161 11.35 -35.48 1.61
N LYS A 162 11.81 -36.37 2.50
CA LYS A 162 10.96 -37.16 3.41
C LYS A 162 11.22 -36.84 4.88
N LYS A 163 12.40 -36.33 5.18
CA LYS A 163 12.80 -35.98 6.54
C LYS A 163 13.70 -34.75 6.54
N ILE A 164 13.52 -33.89 7.53
CA ILE A 164 14.33 -32.70 7.82
C ILE A 164 14.84 -32.85 9.25
N THR A 165 16.18 -32.86 9.45
CA THR A 165 16.78 -33.02 10.79
C THR A 165 16.92 -31.68 11.54
N GLY A 166 16.96 -30.57 10.80
CA GLY A 166 17.03 -29.22 11.35
C GLY A 166 15.67 -28.54 11.43
N ASP A 167 15.70 -27.21 11.48
CA ASP A 167 14.53 -26.34 11.61
C ASP A 167 13.87 -26.02 10.26
N VAL A 168 12.60 -25.64 10.32
CA VAL A 168 11.91 -24.91 9.23
C VAL A 168 11.95 -23.43 9.56
N ILE A 169 12.63 -22.64 8.74
CA ILE A 169 12.95 -21.25 9.01
C ILE A 169 12.20 -20.34 8.05
N GLY A 170 11.52 -19.30 8.57
CA GLY A 170 11.05 -18.16 7.79
C GLY A 170 12.10 -17.06 7.87
N ASP A 171 12.71 -16.72 6.75
CA ASP A 171 13.74 -15.70 6.68
C ASP A 171 13.21 -14.42 6.02
N ASP A 172 13.16 -13.32 6.77
CA ASP A 172 12.78 -12.00 6.30
C ASP A 172 13.95 -10.99 6.33
N SER A 173 15.16 -11.48 6.46
CA SER A 173 16.38 -10.66 6.56
C SER A 173 16.64 -9.79 5.32
N TYR A 174 15.83 -9.95 4.26
CA TYR A 174 15.90 -9.12 3.06
C TYR A 174 15.55 -7.66 3.35
N PHE A 175 14.68 -7.35 4.31
CA PHE A 175 14.43 -6.01 4.80
C PHE A 175 15.00 -5.83 6.20
N ALA A 176 15.48 -4.61 6.50
CA ALA A 176 15.98 -4.22 7.81
C ALA A 176 15.17 -3.06 8.40
N GLY A 177 15.22 -2.93 9.71
CA GLY A 177 14.59 -1.83 10.44
C GLY A 177 13.21 -2.16 10.97
N GLY A 178 12.52 -1.14 11.52
CA GLY A 178 11.24 -1.30 12.21
C GLY A 178 10.13 -1.87 11.31
N ALA A 179 9.41 -2.85 11.83
CA ALA A 179 8.27 -3.46 11.14
C ALA A 179 7.08 -2.50 11.00
N TYR A 180 6.97 -1.51 11.89
CA TYR A 180 5.92 -0.50 11.87
C TYR A 180 6.50 0.87 11.56
N PRO A 181 6.08 1.52 10.47
CA PRO A 181 6.48 2.89 10.15
C PRO A 181 6.11 3.89 11.24
N SER A 182 6.85 4.97 11.31
CA SER A 182 6.62 6.01 12.31
C SER A 182 5.27 6.71 12.10
N GLY A 183 4.52 6.90 13.19
CA GLY A 183 3.23 7.60 13.14
C GLY A 183 2.01 6.69 12.93
N TRP A 184 2.20 5.38 12.81
CA TRP A 184 1.09 4.44 12.88
C TRP A 184 0.54 4.38 14.31
N ALA A 185 -0.79 4.33 14.45
CA ALA A 185 -1.42 4.27 15.75
C ALA A 185 -1.43 2.82 16.28
N ILE A 186 -1.33 2.67 17.60
CA ILE A 186 -1.28 1.35 18.23
C ILE A 186 -2.57 0.54 18.03
N ASP A 187 -3.70 1.23 17.91
CA ASP A 187 -5.01 0.65 17.64
C ASP A 187 -5.18 0.19 16.17
N ASP A 188 -4.31 0.62 15.27
CA ASP A 188 -4.28 0.14 13.89
C ASP A 188 -3.63 -1.24 13.76
N MET A 189 -2.69 -1.59 14.66
CA MET A 189 -1.81 -2.77 14.55
C MET A 189 -2.54 -4.13 14.68
N LEU A 190 -3.79 -4.14 15.09
CA LEU A 190 -4.61 -5.35 15.17
C LEU A 190 -5.27 -5.70 13.83
N TRP A 191 -5.47 -4.71 12.97
CA TRP A 191 -6.32 -4.80 11.79
C TRP A 191 -5.54 -5.00 10.50
N SER A 192 -6.22 -5.50 9.48
CA SER A 192 -5.63 -5.80 8.17
C SER A 192 -4.94 -4.63 7.47
N TYR A 193 -5.23 -3.40 7.86
CA TYR A 193 -4.60 -2.21 7.31
C TYR A 193 -3.37 -1.74 8.08
N GLY A 194 -3.11 -2.30 9.29
CA GLY A 194 -1.97 -2.00 10.14
C GLY A 194 -0.98 -3.18 10.31
N VAL A 195 -0.90 -4.04 9.31
CA VAL A 195 0.01 -5.19 9.29
C VAL A 195 1.48 -4.72 9.30
N PRO A 196 2.36 -5.34 10.12
CA PRO A 196 3.78 -5.01 10.11
C PRO A 196 4.44 -5.33 8.77
N VAL A 197 5.44 -4.56 8.40
CA VAL A 197 6.19 -4.75 7.16
C VAL A 197 7.27 -5.80 7.35
N SER A 198 7.23 -6.87 6.56
CA SER A 198 8.24 -7.93 6.52
C SER A 198 8.58 -8.28 5.07
N ALA A 199 9.76 -8.81 4.84
CA ALA A 199 10.12 -9.34 3.52
C ALA A 199 9.47 -10.71 3.22
N LEU A 200 8.86 -11.33 4.23
CA LEU A 200 8.16 -12.62 4.13
C LEU A 200 6.74 -12.49 4.69
N GLU A 201 5.78 -12.40 3.80
CA GLU A 201 4.37 -12.21 4.11
C GLU A 201 3.52 -13.32 3.51
N ILE A 202 2.53 -13.81 4.26
CA ILE A 202 1.53 -14.77 3.77
C ILE A 202 0.15 -14.14 3.87
N ASN A 203 -0.64 -14.22 2.80
CA ASN A 203 -2.04 -13.77 2.77
C ASN A 203 -2.21 -12.29 3.16
N ASP A 204 -1.37 -11.39 2.62
CA ASP A 204 -1.32 -9.97 2.96
C ASP A 204 -1.04 -9.70 4.45
N GLY A 205 -0.31 -10.59 5.13
CA GLY A 205 0.00 -10.50 6.55
C GLY A 205 -1.21 -10.65 7.48
N ILE A 206 -2.25 -11.35 7.06
CA ILE A 206 -3.47 -11.54 7.85
C ILE A 206 -3.89 -13.00 7.94
N PHE A 207 -4.61 -13.31 9.01
CA PHE A 207 -5.45 -14.50 9.07
C PHE A 207 -6.92 -14.12 9.26
N PHE A 208 -7.81 -14.97 8.79
CA PHE A 208 -9.25 -14.82 8.98
C PHE A 208 -9.68 -15.58 10.24
N LEU A 209 -10.37 -14.89 11.14
CA LEU A 209 -11.09 -15.47 12.26
C LEU A 209 -12.57 -15.45 11.91
N GLU A 210 -13.15 -16.62 11.67
CA GLU A 210 -14.58 -16.74 11.38
C GLU A 210 -15.35 -17.26 12.57
N LEU A 211 -16.34 -16.51 13.02
CA LEU A 211 -17.19 -16.80 14.18
C LEU A 211 -18.54 -17.35 13.73
N HIS A 212 -19.03 -18.38 14.41
CA HIS A 212 -20.28 -19.05 14.14
C HIS A 212 -21.15 -19.07 15.39
N ALA A 213 -22.37 -18.50 15.29
CA ALA A 213 -23.35 -18.57 16.36
C ALA A 213 -23.81 -20.02 16.59
N ALA A 214 -24.02 -20.41 17.84
CA ALA A 214 -24.63 -21.67 18.19
C ALA A 214 -26.15 -21.68 17.87
N GLU A 215 -26.76 -22.85 17.88
CA GLU A 215 -28.21 -23.01 17.66
C GLU A 215 -29.05 -22.50 18.83
N VAL A 216 -28.48 -22.42 20.02
CA VAL A 216 -29.18 -22.09 21.28
C VAL A 216 -28.61 -20.81 21.87
N ALA A 217 -29.50 -19.88 22.25
CA ALA A 217 -29.10 -18.65 22.97
C ALA A 217 -28.49 -19.01 24.33
N GLY A 218 -27.42 -18.31 24.71
CA GLY A 218 -26.63 -18.54 25.91
C GLY A 218 -25.46 -19.51 25.70
N ALA A 219 -25.44 -20.29 24.62
CA ALA A 219 -24.31 -21.16 24.28
C ALA A 219 -23.12 -20.37 23.72
N PRO A 220 -21.87 -20.81 23.96
CA PRO A 220 -20.69 -20.21 23.32
C PRO A 220 -20.77 -20.31 21.82
N ALA A 221 -20.34 -19.25 21.11
CA ALA A 221 -20.08 -19.32 19.68
C ALA A 221 -18.84 -20.19 19.40
N THR A 222 -18.75 -20.76 18.21
CA THR A 222 -17.54 -21.46 17.76
C THR A 222 -16.74 -20.59 16.79
N TYR A 223 -15.50 -20.98 16.49
CA TYR A 223 -14.67 -20.25 15.55
C TYR A 223 -13.80 -21.16 14.69
N THR A 224 -13.38 -20.66 13.53
CA THR A 224 -12.33 -21.23 12.68
C THR A 224 -11.29 -20.17 12.33
N ILE A 225 -10.07 -20.61 11.99
CA ILE A 225 -8.95 -19.74 11.59
C ILE A 225 -8.42 -20.21 10.24
N ALA A 226 -8.16 -19.28 9.33
CA ALA A 226 -7.55 -19.58 8.04
C ALA A 226 -6.57 -18.45 7.61
N PRO A 227 -5.28 -18.74 7.27
CA PRO A 227 -4.59 -20.03 7.48
C PRO A 227 -4.49 -20.41 8.95
N SER A 228 -4.46 -21.71 9.25
CA SER A 228 -4.40 -22.20 10.63
C SER A 228 -2.97 -22.54 11.03
N THR A 229 -2.52 -21.97 12.15
CA THR A 229 -1.24 -22.27 12.81
C THR A 229 -1.43 -22.35 14.32
N ASN A 230 -0.40 -22.81 15.03
CA ASN A 230 -0.35 -22.77 16.49
C ASN A 230 0.32 -21.52 17.06
N VAL A 231 0.59 -20.49 16.22
CA VAL A 231 1.24 -19.25 16.66
C VAL A 231 0.31 -18.42 17.54
N TYR A 232 -1.00 -18.38 17.22
CA TYR A 232 -1.97 -17.62 18.00
C TYR A 232 -2.88 -18.53 18.83
N GLN A 233 -3.18 -18.08 20.03
CA GLN A 233 -4.17 -18.69 20.94
C GLN A 233 -5.42 -17.80 20.99
N ILE A 234 -6.58 -18.39 20.68
CA ILE A 234 -7.85 -17.65 20.69
C ILE A 234 -8.58 -17.93 21.98
N ARG A 235 -8.72 -16.89 22.82
CA ARG A 235 -9.63 -16.91 23.96
C ARG A 235 -11.01 -16.42 23.50
N ASN A 236 -11.89 -17.37 23.23
CA ASN A 236 -13.23 -17.08 22.74
C ASN A 236 -14.22 -16.94 23.92
N GLU A 237 -14.72 -15.72 24.11
CA GLU A 237 -15.72 -15.34 25.11
C GLU A 237 -17.04 -14.88 24.45
N VAL A 238 -17.24 -15.20 23.14
CA VAL A 238 -18.44 -14.82 22.40
C VAL A 238 -19.59 -15.76 22.76
N LEU A 239 -20.72 -15.18 23.17
CA LEU A 239 -21.94 -15.91 23.44
C LEU A 239 -22.96 -15.73 22.31
N THR A 240 -23.78 -16.76 22.13
CA THR A 240 -24.92 -16.67 21.20
C THR A 240 -26.07 -15.94 21.90
N GLY A 241 -26.48 -14.80 21.33
CA GLY A 241 -27.60 -14.00 21.82
C GLY A 241 -28.96 -14.50 21.31
N ALA A 242 -30.06 -13.95 21.82
CA ALA A 242 -31.40 -14.27 21.35
C ALA A 242 -31.56 -13.95 19.85
N LYS A 243 -32.48 -14.65 19.16
CA LYS A 243 -32.79 -14.38 17.76
C LYS A 243 -33.22 -12.92 17.56
N GLY A 244 -32.60 -12.22 16.62
CA GLY A 244 -32.87 -10.81 16.31
C GLY A 244 -32.19 -9.80 17.25
N SER A 245 -31.37 -10.24 18.21
CA SER A 245 -30.54 -9.34 19.00
C SER A 245 -29.45 -8.70 18.13
N LEU A 246 -28.92 -7.56 18.55
CA LEU A 246 -27.80 -6.90 17.85
C LEU A 246 -26.51 -7.71 18.03
N GLN A 247 -25.79 -7.88 16.93
CA GLN A 247 -24.43 -8.40 16.98
C GLN A 247 -23.51 -7.33 17.57
N LYS A 248 -22.72 -7.70 18.58
CA LYS A 248 -21.67 -6.86 19.18
C LYS A 248 -20.45 -7.73 19.43
N LEU A 249 -19.37 -7.46 18.73
CA LEU A 249 -18.11 -8.19 18.85
C LEU A 249 -16.99 -7.21 19.18
N SER A 250 -16.09 -7.64 20.05
CA SER A 250 -14.82 -6.97 20.34
C SER A 250 -13.70 -7.97 20.16
N VAL A 251 -12.58 -7.48 19.60
CA VAL A 251 -11.35 -8.25 19.45
C VAL A 251 -10.22 -7.44 20.06
N GLU A 252 -9.42 -8.08 20.89
CA GLU A 252 -8.33 -7.44 21.62
C GLU A 252 -7.08 -8.32 21.57
N ARG A 253 -5.93 -7.70 21.38
CA ARG A 253 -4.61 -8.32 21.50
C ARG A 253 -3.65 -7.31 22.11
N ALA A 254 -3.04 -7.65 23.24
CA ALA A 254 -2.00 -6.82 23.80
C ALA A 254 -0.76 -6.81 22.86
N PRO A 255 -0.05 -5.67 22.72
CA PRO A 255 1.16 -5.59 21.91
C PRO A 255 2.16 -6.70 22.25
N GLY A 256 2.63 -7.43 21.24
CA GLY A 256 3.56 -8.55 21.39
C GLY A 256 2.94 -9.85 21.95
N SER A 257 1.64 -9.87 22.28
CA SER A 257 0.94 -11.09 22.72
C SER A 257 0.54 -11.96 21.54
N THR A 258 0.61 -13.28 21.74
CA THR A 258 0.02 -14.27 20.83
C THR A 258 -1.41 -14.67 21.26
N GLU A 259 -1.90 -14.18 22.41
CA GLU A 259 -3.28 -14.38 22.84
C GLU A 259 -4.19 -13.32 22.19
N LEU A 260 -5.20 -13.78 21.47
CA LEU A 260 -6.29 -12.97 20.93
C LEU A 260 -7.56 -13.23 21.73
N ILE A 261 -8.13 -12.19 22.31
CA ILE A 261 -9.38 -12.26 23.07
C ILE A 261 -10.51 -11.82 22.16
N VAL A 262 -11.51 -12.66 21.97
CA VAL A 262 -12.71 -12.33 21.20
C VAL A 262 -13.91 -12.42 22.12
N SER A 263 -14.66 -11.34 22.27
CA SER A 263 -15.77 -11.24 23.22
C SER A 263 -17.01 -10.62 22.60
N GLY A 264 -18.15 -10.76 23.30
CA GLY A 264 -19.40 -10.14 22.86
C GLY A 264 -20.51 -11.14 22.55
N SER A 265 -21.35 -10.84 21.57
CA SER A 265 -22.49 -11.68 21.23
C SER A 265 -22.85 -11.66 19.74
N MET A 266 -23.32 -12.81 19.23
CA MET A 266 -23.92 -13.00 17.93
C MET A 266 -25.34 -13.57 18.08
N PRO A 267 -26.37 -13.07 17.34
CA PRO A 267 -27.73 -13.63 17.46
C PRO A 267 -27.82 -15.05 16.90
N VAL A 268 -28.72 -15.87 17.46
CA VAL A 268 -29.08 -17.18 16.88
C VAL A 268 -29.47 -17.01 15.41
N GLY A 269 -28.87 -17.83 14.53
CA GLY A 269 -29.11 -17.81 13.08
C GLY A 269 -28.39 -16.68 12.34
N ALA A 270 -27.45 -15.97 12.98
CA ALA A 270 -26.55 -15.07 12.28
C ALA A 270 -25.71 -15.83 11.24
N GLN A 271 -25.44 -15.17 10.12
CA GLN A 271 -24.46 -15.68 9.17
C GLN A 271 -23.07 -15.69 9.82
N PRO A 272 -22.18 -16.60 9.40
CA PRO A 272 -20.78 -16.57 9.84
C PRO A 272 -20.17 -15.17 9.69
N HIS A 273 -19.39 -14.73 10.67
CA HIS A 273 -18.77 -13.42 10.67
C HIS A 273 -17.26 -13.56 10.63
N SER A 274 -16.67 -13.14 9.51
CA SER A 274 -15.23 -13.20 9.29
C SER A 274 -14.57 -11.87 9.65
N ILE A 275 -13.50 -11.96 10.42
CA ILE A 275 -12.67 -10.82 10.88
C ILE A 275 -11.25 -11.03 10.38
N SER A 276 -10.69 -10.02 9.71
CA SER A 276 -9.29 -10.04 9.24
C SER A 276 -8.36 -9.48 10.32
N ILE A 277 -7.50 -10.32 10.85
CA ILE A 277 -6.59 -9.99 11.94
C ILE A 277 -5.15 -9.94 11.42
N ALA A 278 -4.43 -8.88 11.78
CA ALA A 278 -3.02 -8.72 11.43
C ALA A 278 -2.14 -9.77 12.12
N ILE A 279 -1.24 -10.35 11.36
CA ILE A 279 -0.15 -11.20 11.83
C ILE A 279 0.99 -10.27 12.26
N ASP A 280 1.32 -10.22 13.55
CA ASP A 280 2.39 -9.36 14.09
C ASP A 280 3.78 -9.99 14.07
N ARG A 281 3.86 -11.28 13.68
CA ARG A 281 5.10 -12.07 13.51
C ARG A 281 5.05 -12.81 12.19
N PRO A 282 5.20 -12.11 11.05
CA PRO A 282 4.97 -12.72 9.72
C PRO A 282 5.90 -13.88 9.41
N ALA A 283 7.20 -13.74 9.68
CA ALA A 283 8.19 -14.78 9.38
C ALA A 283 8.01 -16.04 10.24
N GLU A 284 7.71 -15.90 11.54
CA GLU A 284 7.39 -17.02 12.42
C GLU A 284 6.10 -17.73 11.98
N PHE A 285 5.09 -16.94 11.58
CA PHE A 285 3.83 -17.49 11.09
C PHE A 285 4.03 -18.28 9.79
N ALA A 286 4.81 -17.75 8.85
CA ALA A 286 5.14 -18.40 7.59
C ALA A 286 5.91 -19.71 7.82
N ALA A 287 6.90 -19.70 8.73
CA ALA A 287 7.65 -20.90 9.10
C ALA A 287 6.77 -21.99 9.72
N ALA A 288 5.90 -21.61 10.67
CA ALA A 288 4.98 -22.54 11.32
C ALA A 288 3.98 -23.13 10.32
N LEU A 289 3.46 -22.31 9.41
CA LEU A 289 2.53 -22.75 8.38
C LEU A 289 3.20 -23.68 7.38
N LEU A 290 4.42 -23.37 6.92
CA LEU A 290 5.19 -24.27 6.03
C LEU A 290 5.48 -25.61 6.72
N LYS A 291 5.88 -25.59 8.00
CA LYS A 291 6.10 -26.82 8.77
C LYS A 291 4.85 -27.68 8.80
N ASN A 292 3.68 -27.11 9.14
CA ASN A 292 2.40 -27.82 9.15
C ASN A 292 2.06 -28.40 7.77
N LEU A 293 2.27 -27.63 6.70
CA LEU A 293 2.02 -28.07 5.32
C LEU A 293 2.91 -29.25 4.91
N LEU A 294 4.18 -29.26 5.31
CA LEU A 294 5.11 -30.35 5.04
C LEU A 294 4.75 -31.61 5.86
N GLU A 295 4.43 -31.46 7.15
CA GLU A 295 4.02 -32.57 8.02
C GLU A 295 2.73 -33.24 7.53
N THR A 296 1.75 -32.46 7.06
CA THR A 296 0.50 -33.00 6.46
C THR A 296 0.76 -33.78 5.16
N ARG A 297 1.89 -33.55 4.51
CA ARG A 297 2.38 -34.27 3.31
C ARG A 297 3.28 -35.45 3.65
N GLY A 298 3.47 -35.76 4.93
CA GLY A 298 4.23 -36.91 5.43
C GLY A 298 5.72 -36.65 5.60
N VAL A 299 6.19 -35.40 5.53
CA VAL A 299 7.59 -35.08 5.83
C VAL A 299 7.79 -35.11 7.35
N VAL A 300 8.78 -35.86 7.83
CA VAL A 300 9.14 -35.88 9.25
C VAL A 300 10.09 -34.72 9.55
N ILE A 301 9.76 -33.87 10.49
CA ILE A 301 10.57 -32.71 10.89
C ILE A 301 10.99 -32.88 12.34
N GLU A 302 12.31 -33.01 12.60
CA GLU A 302 12.86 -33.21 13.96
C GLU A 302 13.04 -31.88 14.69
N GLY A 303 13.28 -30.79 13.94
CA GLY A 303 13.45 -29.44 14.47
C GLY A 303 12.14 -28.69 14.70
N HIS A 304 12.29 -27.40 14.94
CA HIS A 304 11.20 -26.47 15.22
C HIS A 304 10.95 -25.52 14.04
N SER A 305 9.83 -24.79 14.07
CA SER A 305 9.65 -23.61 13.23
C SER A 305 10.18 -22.38 13.96
N ARG A 306 10.95 -21.54 13.29
CA ARG A 306 11.45 -20.26 13.81
C ARG A 306 11.60 -19.22 12.71
N ALA A 307 11.71 -17.95 13.11
CA ALA A 307 12.11 -16.89 12.19
C ALA A 307 13.62 -16.65 12.22
N ARG A 308 14.04 -15.93 11.20
CA ARG A 308 15.37 -15.38 11.06
C ARG A 308 15.26 -13.97 10.49
N HIS A 309 15.87 -13.00 11.20
CA HIS A 309 15.75 -11.59 10.90
C HIS A 309 17.11 -10.98 10.53
N THR A 310 17.09 -9.76 10.00
CA THR A 310 18.31 -8.98 9.79
C THR A 310 19.04 -8.77 11.10
N GLY A 311 20.36 -9.04 11.10
CA GLY A 311 21.20 -8.97 12.28
C GLY A 311 21.38 -10.27 13.03
N ASP A 312 20.60 -11.30 12.77
CA ASP A 312 20.86 -12.64 13.27
C ASP A 312 22.16 -13.19 12.66
N ALA A 313 22.96 -13.91 13.44
CA ALA A 313 24.27 -14.41 13.01
C ALA A 313 24.19 -15.37 11.81
N ASP A 314 23.04 -16.02 11.65
CA ASP A 314 22.74 -16.97 10.57
C ASP A 314 21.75 -16.40 9.52
N ALA A 315 21.48 -15.08 9.53
CA ALA A 315 20.62 -14.42 8.56
C ALA A 315 21.05 -14.76 7.12
N TRP A 316 20.05 -14.95 6.23
CA TRP A 316 20.32 -15.27 4.83
C TRP A 316 20.98 -14.09 4.12
N TYR A 317 20.52 -12.89 4.42
CA TYR A 317 21.11 -11.63 3.97
C TYR A 317 21.81 -10.92 5.11
N GLN A 318 23.13 -10.67 4.95
CA GLN A 318 23.92 -9.91 5.92
C GLN A 318 23.84 -8.41 5.64
N THR A 319 23.95 -7.60 6.69
CA THR A 319 23.87 -6.12 6.62
C THR A 319 25.08 -5.48 5.94
N ASP A 320 26.16 -6.22 5.72
CA ASP A 320 27.41 -5.71 5.10
C ASP A 320 27.31 -5.55 3.57
N GLY A 321 26.14 -5.81 2.99
CA GLY A 321 25.90 -5.65 1.55
C GLY A 321 26.58 -6.70 0.68
N SER A 322 27.34 -7.64 1.24
CA SER A 322 28.13 -8.62 0.47
C SER A 322 27.28 -9.60 -0.34
N ALA A 323 26.04 -9.86 0.10
CA ALA A 323 25.07 -10.68 -0.64
C ALA A 323 24.16 -9.85 -1.58
N ALA A 324 24.03 -8.53 -1.34
CA ALA A 324 23.08 -7.68 -2.06
C ALA A 324 23.46 -7.42 -3.54
N MET A 325 24.74 -7.45 -3.88
CA MET A 325 25.18 -7.15 -5.25
C MET A 325 24.90 -8.27 -6.27
N THR A 326 24.71 -9.51 -5.82
CA THR A 326 24.40 -10.65 -6.70
C THR A 326 22.89 -10.81 -6.96
N ASP A 327 22.05 -10.27 -6.09
CA ASP A 327 20.58 -10.36 -6.18
C ASP A 327 19.98 -9.34 -7.19
N LEU A 328 20.74 -8.32 -7.55
CA LEU A 328 20.28 -7.18 -8.36
C LEU A 328 20.07 -7.47 -9.86
N GLN A 329 20.46 -8.65 -10.38
CA GLN A 329 20.56 -8.82 -11.84
C GLN A 329 19.48 -9.67 -12.51
N SER A 330 18.50 -10.26 -11.80
CA SER A 330 17.55 -11.19 -12.44
C SER A 330 16.13 -11.18 -11.87
N HIS A 331 15.49 -10.01 -11.83
CA HIS A 331 14.08 -9.93 -11.47
C HIS A 331 13.12 -9.86 -12.68
N ALA A 332 13.62 -10.20 -13.90
CA ALA A 332 12.74 -10.32 -15.05
C ALA A 332 11.85 -11.56 -14.92
N CYS A 333 10.55 -11.40 -15.14
CA CYS A 333 9.60 -12.49 -15.16
C CYS A 333 10.01 -13.54 -16.20
N GLY A 334 10.19 -14.78 -15.80
CA GLY A 334 10.53 -15.90 -16.71
C GLY A 334 12.00 -16.32 -16.75
N VAL A 335 12.88 -15.68 -16.00
CA VAL A 335 14.25 -16.17 -15.81
C VAL A 335 14.29 -16.98 -14.53
N ALA A 336 14.41 -18.31 -14.63
CA ALA A 336 14.91 -19.12 -13.52
C ALA A 336 16.33 -18.61 -13.26
N ALA A 337 16.50 -17.87 -12.19
CA ALA A 337 17.80 -17.28 -11.89
C ALA A 337 18.77 -18.39 -11.48
N ASP A 338 19.76 -18.64 -12.33
CA ASP A 338 21.04 -19.16 -11.88
C ASP A 338 21.70 -18.04 -11.05
N PHE A 339 21.24 -17.88 -9.81
CA PHE A 339 21.56 -16.75 -8.90
C PHE A 339 23.05 -16.66 -8.52
N TRP A 340 23.89 -17.63 -8.92
CA TRP A 340 25.20 -17.82 -8.30
C TRP A 340 26.42 -17.64 -9.22
N SER A 341 26.27 -17.12 -10.39
CA SER A 341 27.44 -16.85 -11.23
C SER A 341 27.72 -15.37 -11.35
N LEU A 342 28.52 -14.77 -10.44
CA LEU A 342 29.47 -13.67 -10.76
C LEU A 342 30.30 -13.21 -9.53
N HIS A 343 31.57 -13.63 -9.53
CA HIS A 343 32.79 -12.97 -9.02
C HIS A 343 32.79 -12.31 -7.61
N SER A 344 33.03 -13.13 -6.58
CA SER A 344 33.60 -12.68 -5.31
C SER A 344 34.99 -13.32 -5.11
N ALA A 345 35.98 -12.53 -4.68
CA ALA A 345 37.34 -13.00 -4.39
C ALA A 345 37.48 -13.72 -3.02
N THR A 346 36.38 -13.91 -2.29
CA THR A 346 36.30 -14.73 -1.07
C THR A 346 35.79 -16.12 -1.41
N PRO A 347 36.15 -17.20 -0.66
CA PRO A 347 35.57 -18.53 -0.86
C PRO A 347 34.05 -18.42 -0.73
N ILE A 348 33.35 -18.53 -1.87
CA ILE A 348 31.88 -18.52 -1.91
C ILE A 348 31.43 -19.79 -1.19
N PRO A 349 30.57 -19.71 -0.15
CA PRO A 349 29.93 -20.89 0.38
C PRO A 349 29.19 -21.60 -0.77
N PRO A 350 29.09 -22.94 -0.77
CA PRO A 350 28.37 -23.64 -1.82
C PRO A 350 26.97 -23.04 -1.97
N SER A 351 26.57 -22.84 -3.23
CA SER A 351 25.22 -22.30 -3.55
C SER A 351 24.18 -23.17 -2.85
N PRO A 352 23.17 -22.58 -2.21
CA PRO A 352 22.12 -23.34 -1.57
C PRO A 352 21.35 -24.16 -2.60
N GLU A 353 20.89 -25.32 -2.19
CA GLU A 353 19.98 -26.13 -2.99
C GLU A 353 18.58 -25.52 -2.92
N VAL A 354 17.94 -25.29 -4.09
CA VAL A 354 16.59 -24.75 -4.20
C VAL A 354 15.58 -25.88 -4.31
N TYR A 355 14.70 -26.01 -3.34
CA TYR A 355 13.65 -27.04 -3.26
C TYR A 355 12.32 -26.59 -3.84
N GLY A 356 12.06 -25.29 -3.91
CA GLY A 356 10.86 -24.71 -4.50
C GLY A 356 11.05 -23.23 -4.74
N GLN A 357 10.36 -22.69 -5.76
CA GLN A 357 10.39 -21.27 -6.08
C GLN A 357 9.03 -20.81 -6.53
N HIS A 358 8.63 -19.61 -6.07
CA HIS A 358 7.49 -18.85 -6.56
C HIS A 358 7.99 -17.58 -7.22
N VAL A 359 7.41 -17.24 -8.37
CA VAL A 359 7.62 -15.97 -9.07
C VAL A 359 6.29 -15.24 -9.09
N SER A 360 6.28 -14.01 -8.59
CA SER A 360 5.08 -13.20 -8.52
C SER A 360 4.56 -12.81 -9.91
N PRO A 361 3.29 -12.36 -10.02
CA PRO A 361 2.87 -11.56 -11.17
C PRO A 361 3.76 -10.32 -11.33
N PRO A 362 3.85 -9.73 -12.56
CA PRO A 362 4.61 -8.52 -12.79
C PRO A 362 4.07 -7.33 -12.00
N ILE A 363 4.93 -6.34 -11.74
CA ILE A 363 4.63 -5.15 -10.91
C ILE A 363 3.27 -4.49 -11.21
N PRO A 364 2.82 -4.29 -12.46
CA PRO A 364 1.53 -3.66 -12.71
C PRO A 364 0.34 -4.40 -12.07
N ASP A 365 0.39 -5.72 -12.00
CA ASP A 365 -0.68 -6.51 -11.38
C ASP A 365 -0.69 -6.36 -9.85
N ALA A 366 0.48 -6.37 -9.23
CA ALA A 366 0.62 -6.14 -7.81
C ALA A 366 0.27 -4.67 -7.43
N LEU A 367 0.66 -3.68 -8.25
CA LEU A 367 0.27 -2.28 -8.08
C LEU A 367 -1.24 -2.07 -8.20
N ARG A 368 -1.94 -2.85 -9.06
CA ARG A 368 -3.41 -2.80 -9.11
C ARG A 368 -4.02 -3.18 -7.78
N VAL A 369 -3.52 -4.21 -7.10
CA VAL A 369 -3.98 -4.55 -5.75
C VAL A 369 -3.71 -3.39 -4.79
N MET A 370 -2.49 -2.85 -4.77
CA MET A 370 -2.13 -1.73 -3.92
C MET A 370 -3.05 -0.52 -4.12
N ALA A 371 -3.28 -0.11 -5.37
CA ALA A 371 -4.01 1.12 -5.67
C ALA A 371 -5.53 0.93 -5.60
N LYS A 372 -6.07 -0.16 -6.20
CA LYS A 372 -7.51 -0.38 -6.34
C LYS A 372 -8.19 -0.73 -5.03
N ILE A 373 -7.56 -1.49 -4.13
CA ILE A 373 -8.10 -1.78 -2.80
C ILE A 373 -7.41 -1.03 -1.68
N SER A 374 -6.44 -0.19 -2.04
CA SER A 374 -5.69 0.63 -1.09
C SER A 374 -4.88 -0.16 -0.06
N GLN A 375 -4.24 -1.27 -0.47
CA GLN A 375 -3.48 -2.14 0.42
C GLN A 375 -2.22 -1.44 0.95
N ASN A 376 -2.14 -1.27 2.29
CA ASN A 376 -1.04 -0.55 2.93
C ASN A 376 0.27 -1.34 2.91
N LEU A 377 0.21 -2.63 3.29
CA LEU A 377 1.38 -3.50 3.31
C LEU A 377 2.10 -3.53 1.95
N HIS A 378 1.34 -3.64 0.86
CA HIS A 378 1.92 -3.64 -0.49
C HIS A 378 2.68 -2.34 -0.77
N ALA A 379 2.17 -1.18 -0.35
CA ALA A 379 2.86 0.09 -0.54
C ALA A 379 4.19 0.15 0.23
N GLU A 380 4.20 -0.32 1.48
CA GLU A 380 5.41 -0.38 2.27
C GLU A 380 6.46 -1.33 1.66
N ILE A 381 6.02 -2.49 1.21
CA ILE A 381 6.88 -3.48 0.54
C ILE A 381 7.47 -2.89 -0.74
N PHE A 382 6.66 -2.24 -1.59
CA PHE A 382 7.14 -1.63 -2.83
C PHE A 382 8.15 -0.52 -2.58
N LEU A 383 7.92 0.33 -1.58
CA LEU A 383 8.86 1.36 -1.19
C LEU A 383 10.21 0.76 -0.78
N ARG A 384 10.21 -0.24 0.11
CA ARG A 384 11.43 -0.90 0.59
C ARG A 384 12.13 -1.68 -0.52
N ALA A 385 11.38 -2.40 -1.36
CA ALA A 385 11.95 -3.18 -2.47
C ALA A 385 12.61 -2.27 -3.52
N ALA A 386 11.94 -1.17 -3.90
CA ALA A 386 12.49 -0.20 -4.86
C ALA A 386 13.77 0.46 -4.30
N ALA A 387 13.76 0.88 -3.05
CA ALA A 387 14.93 1.47 -2.40
C ALA A 387 16.10 0.49 -2.34
N ARG A 388 15.86 -0.75 -1.85
CA ARG A 388 16.89 -1.78 -1.78
C ARG A 388 17.47 -2.09 -3.16
N GLN A 389 16.64 -2.23 -4.18
CA GLN A 389 17.08 -2.48 -5.55
C GLN A 389 18.00 -1.36 -6.07
N LYS A 390 17.76 -0.12 -5.66
CA LYS A 390 18.51 1.03 -6.14
C LYS A 390 19.75 1.33 -5.31
N THR A 391 19.66 1.20 -3.99
CA THR A 391 20.71 1.62 -3.04
C THR A 391 21.53 0.46 -2.51
N GLY A 392 21.01 -0.77 -2.52
CA GLY A 392 21.57 -1.93 -1.83
C GLY A 392 21.29 -1.95 -0.32
N ASP A 393 20.80 -0.85 0.25
CA ASP A 393 20.52 -0.74 1.69
C ASP A 393 19.13 -1.31 2.02
N PRO A 394 19.02 -2.30 2.92
CA PRO A 394 17.75 -2.92 3.28
C PRO A 394 16.93 -2.11 4.29
N SER A 395 17.44 -1.00 4.82
CA SER A 395 16.84 -0.29 5.94
C SER A 395 15.61 0.52 5.56
N ALA A 396 14.70 0.69 6.53
CA ALA A 396 13.53 1.54 6.37
C ALA A 396 13.92 3.02 6.18
N ASP A 397 14.98 3.47 6.85
CA ASP A 397 15.46 4.85 6.76
C ASP A 397 16.01 5.14 5.35
N ALA A 398 16.77 4.19 4.77
CA ALA A 398 17.23 4.31 3.39
C ALA A 398 16.06 4.34 2.39
N ALA A 399 14.98 3.62 2.67
CA ALA A 399 13.80 3.64 1.82
C ALA A 399 13.09 5.01 1.83
N LEU A 400 12.96 5.65 2.98
CA LEU A 400 12.40 6.98 3.12
C LEU A 400 13.32 8.05 2.50
N GLN A 401 14.63 7.93 2.67
CA GLN A 401 15.59 8.83 2.03
C GLN A 401 15.53 8.70 0.50
N PHE A 402 15.48 7.48 0.00
CA PHE A 402 15.34 7.23 -1.45
C PHE A 402 14.04 7.80 -2.02
N GLU A 403 12.94 7.72 -1.27
CA GLU A 403 11.66 8.32 -1.65
C GLU A 403 11.77 9.86 -1.72
N GLN A 404 12.43 10.48 -0.76
CA GLN A 404 12.70 11.92 -0.76
C GLN A 404 13.57 12.32 -1.96
N ASP A 405 14.66 11.60 -2.22
CA ASP A 405 15.56 11.85 -3.36
C ASP A 405 14.81 11.71 -4.69
N PHE A 406 13.91 10.71 -4.81
CA PHE A 406 13.05 10.54 -5.98
C PHE A 406 12.16 11.78 -6.20
N ARG A 407 11.48 12.27 -5.16
CA ARG A 407 10.63 13.47 -5.25
C ARG A 407 11.41 14.71 -5.71
N VAL A 408 12.59 14.91 -5.15
CA VAL A 408 13.48 16.00 -5.56
C VAL A 408 13.90 15.83 -7.03
N SER A 409 14.21 14.61 -7.46
CA SER A 409 14.63 14.32 -8.83
C SER A 409 13.57 14.63 -9.88
N ILE A 410 12.28 14.57 -9.50
CA ILE A 410 11.15 14.91 -10.38
C ILE A 410 10.71 16.37 -10.28
N GLY A 411 11.47 17.21 -9.55
CA GLY A 411 11.30 18.66 -9.51
C GLY A 411 10.44 19.17 -8.35
N LEU A 412 10.05 18.31 -7.38
CA LEU A 412 9.47 18.77 -6.12
C LEU A 412 10.56 19.31 -5.20
N LYS A 413 10.25 20.29 -4.40
CA LYS A 413 11.19 20.74 -3.37
C LYS A 413 11.16 19.78 -2.18
N GLU A 414 12.24 19.74 -1.44
CA GLU A 414 12.38 18.85 -0.29
C GLU A 414 11.27 19.03 0.75
N ASP A 415 10.83 20.27 0.96
CA ASP A 415 9.80 20.65 1.92
C ASP A 415 8.36 20.67 1.33
N ASP A 416 8.16 20.37 0.04
CA ASP A 416 6.81 20.31 -0.55
C ASP A 416 6.00 19.08 -0.04
N VAL A 417 6.69 18.04 0.42
CA VAL A 417 6.10 16.77 0.88
C VAL A 417 6.92 16.21 2.04
N VAL A 418 6.27 15.73 3.08
CA VAL A 418 6.86 14.96 4.17
C VAL A 418 6.23 13.59 4.18
N MET A 419 7.02 12.53 4.01
CA MET A 419 6.58 11.14 4.09
C MET A 419 7.36 10.42 5.18
N THR A 420 6.66 9.63 5.95
CA THR A 420 7.20 8.76 7.00
C THR A 420 6.81 7.30 6.80
N ASP A 421 6.00 7.05 5.78
CA ASP A 421 5.65 5.72 5.28
C ASP A 421 5.35 5.75 3.76
N GLY A 422 5.15 4.60 3.16
CA GLY A 422 4.78 4.48 1.74
C GLY A 422 3.28 4.40 1.50
N SER A 423 2.49 4.24 2.55
CA SER A 423 1.06 3.91 2.46
C SER A 423 0.12 5.08 2.77
N GLY A 424 0.61 6.07 3.53
CA GLY A 424 -0.19 7.18 4.03
C GLY A 424 -1.06 6.82 5.23
N LEU A 425 -0.77 5.71 5.93
CA LEU A 425 -1.40 5.40 7.21
C LEU A 425 -0.85 6.29 8.32
N SER A 426 0.38 6.74 8.17
CA SER A 426 1.04 7.65 9.11
C SER A 426 0.33 9.00 9.20
N ARG A 427 0.08 9.43 10.44
CA ARG A 427 -0.43 10.78 10.70
C ARG A 427 0.66 11.86 10.74
N LYS A 428 1.87 11.51 10.34
CA LYS A 428 3.00 12.45 10.21
C LYS A 428 3.26 12.86 8.76
N ASP A 429 2.58 12.21 7.81
CA ASP A 429 2.71 12.55 6.40
C ASP A 429 2.04 13.89 6.10
N MET A 430 2.66 14.67 5.25
CA MET A 430 2.13 15.94 4.78
C MET A 430 2.37 16.11 3.29
N VAL A 431 1.31 16.44 2.55
CA VAL A 431 1.38 16.79 1.13
C VAL A 431 0.59 18.07 0.87
N SER A 432 0.83 18.69 -0.26
CA SER A 432 -0.06 19.74 -0.77
C SER A 432 -0.81 19.24 -2.01
N PRO A 433 -2.01 19.74 -2.33
CA PRO A 433 -2.64 19.48 -3.62
C PRO A 433 -1.73 19.76 -4.81
N GLN A 434 -0.87 20.76 -4.69
CA GLN A 434 0.11 21.12 -5.71
C GLN A 434 1.17 20.04 -5.89
N SER A 435 1.69 19.45 -4.81
CA SER A 435 2.68 18.37 -4.91
C SER A 435 2.11 17.10 -5.54
N GLU A 436 0.86 16.74 -5.21
CA GLU A 436 0.17 15.60 -5.83
C GLU A 436 -0.08 15.84 -7.34
N VAL A 437 -0.58 17.03 -7.72
CA VAL A 437 -0.80 17.36 -9.12
C VAL A 437 0.53 17.44 -9.89
N SER A 438 1.60 17.96 -9.29
CA SER A 438 2.93 18.00 -9.90
C SER A 438 3.48 16.60 -10.17
N LEU A 439 3.33 15.66 -9.21
CA LEU A 439 3.66 14.25 -9.41
C LEU A 439 2.85 13.65 -10.57
N LEU A 440 1.53 13.81 -10.55
CA LEU A 440 0.64 13.23 -11.55
C LEU A 440 0.93 13.79 -12.96
N ARG A 441 1.28 15.06 -13.07
CA ARG A 441 1.74 15.65 -14.34
C ARG A 441 3.06 15.05 -14.82
N TRP A 442 4.06 14.95 -13.93
CA TRP A 442 5.32 14.31 -14.27
C TRP A 442 5.10 12.87 -14.76
N VAL A 443 4.17 12.13 -14.15
CA VAL A 443 3.80 10.77 -14.58
C VAL A 443 3.28 10.75 -16.02
N THR A 444 2.54 11.76 -16.48
CA THR A 444 2.01 11.78 -17.87
C THR A 444 3.11 11.81 -18.93
N GLU A 445 4.31 12.25 -18.57
CA GLU A 445 5.47 12.34 -19.46
C GLU A 445 6.30 11.04 -19.49
N GLN A 446 5.95 10.05 -18.65
CA GLN A 446 6.73 8.82 -18.52
C GLN A 446 6.29 7.75 -19.52
N PRO A 447 7.20 6.88 -19.99
CA PRO A 447 6.84 5.81 -20.94
C PRO A 447 5.84 4.79 -20.36
N TRP A 448 5.72 4.71 -19.03
CA TRP A 448 4.79 3.86 -18.30
C TRP A 448 3.53 4.59 -17.80
N ALA A 449 3.24 5.81 -18.27
CA ALA A 449 2.07 6.60 -17.85
C ALA A 449 0.75 5.85 -18.01
N ALA A 450 0.58 5.10 -19.11
CA ALA A 450 -0.62 4.29 -19.33
C ALA A 450 -0.76 3.17 -18.28
N THR A 451 0.35 2.54 -17.91
CA THR A 451 0.40 1.53 -16.84
C THR A 451 -0.02 2.15 -15.51
N PHE A 452 0.57 3.29 -15.12
CA PHE A 452 0.22 3.99 -13.89
C PHE A 452 -1.28 4.35 -13.84
N ARG A 453 -1.83 4.90 -14.94
CA ARG A 453 -3.26 5.22 -15.00
C ARG A 453 -4.13 3.97 -14.85
N SER A 454 -3.72 2.84 -15.43
CA SER A 454 -4.48 1.58 -15.42
C SER A 454 -4.58 0.94 -14.02
N VAL A 455 -3.67 1.27 -13.09
CA VAL A 455 -3.71 0.72 -11.74
C VAL A 455 -4.62 1.52 -10.80
N LEU A 456 -5.01 2.76 -11.18
CA LEU A 456 -5.90 3.58 -10.36
C LEU A 456 -7.35 3.06 -10.39
N PRO A 457 -8.11 3.19 -9.29
CA PRO A 457 -9.55 2.98 -9.27
C PRO A 457 -10.28 3.83 -10.31
N VAL A 458 -11.35 3.28 -10.90
CA VAL A 458 -12.18 3.96 -11.89
C VAL A 458 -13.57 4.19 -11.32
N ALA A 459 -14.04 5.43 -11.39
CA ALA A 459 -15.35 5.81 -10.88
C ALA A 459 -16.47 4.97 -11.52
N GLY A 460 -17.32 4.39 -10.69
CA GLY A 460 -18.45 3.58 -11.09
C GLY A 460 -18.10 2.20 -11.68
N GLU A 461 -16.82 1.80 -11.69
CA GLU A 461 -16.39 0.57 -12.38
C GLU A 461 -15.63 -0.40 -11.47
N ASP A 462 -14.59 0.05 -10.75
CA ASP A 462 -13.73 -0.84 -10.00
C ASP A 462 -13.07 -0.21 -8.75
N GLY A 463 -12.43 -1.05 -7.97
CA GLY A 463 -11.65 -0.69 -6.80
C GLY A 463 -12.47 0.09 -5.77
N THR A 464 -11.84 1.03 -5.06
CA THR A 464 -12.48 1.87 -4.04
C THR A 464 -13.49 2.88 -4.62
N LEU A 465 -13.57 3.02 -5.94
CA LEU A 465 -14.51 3.88 -6.64
C LEU A 465 -15.67 3.10 -7.31
N MET A 466 -15.73 1.78 -7.17
CA MET A 466 -16.68 0.91 -7.87
C MET A 466 -18.15 1.33 -7.66
N ASP A 467 -18.50 1.67 -6.42
CA ASP A 467 -19.87 2.05 -6.04
C ASP A 467 -20.02 3.58 -5.87
N ARG A 468 -19.01 4.36 -6.30
CA ARG A 468 -18.98 5.82 -6.19
C ARG A 468 -19.19 6.48 -7.56
N MET A 469 -19.88 7.62 -7.56
CA MET A 469 -20.18 8.41 -8.79
C MET A 469 -20.92 7.60 -9.89
N THR A 470 -21.54 6.48 -9.53
CA THR A 470 -22.36 5.68 -10.45
C THR A 470 -23.53 6.53 -10.99
N ASN A 471 -23.93 6.29 -12.25
CA ASN A 471 -25.00 7.04 -12.92
C ASN A 471 -24.75 8.56 -13.01
N THR A 472 -23.51 8.99 -12.97
CA THR A 472 -23.09 10.38 -13.19
C THR A 472 -22.13 10.47 -14.37
N PRO A 473 -21.88 11.65 -14.94
CA PRO A 473 -20.89 11.83 -16.00
C PRO A 473 -19.44 11.48 -15.59
N ALA A 474 -19.16 11.36 -14.30
CA ALA A 474 -17.86 10.94 -13.79
C ALA A 474 -17.61 9.42 -13.90
N ALA A 475 -18.68 8.60 -14.01
CA ALA A 475 -18.55 7.16 -14.19
C ALA A 475 -17.75 6.83 -15.46
N GLY A 476 -16.69 6.02 -15.32
CA GLY A 476 -15.76 5.67 -16.41
C GLY A 476 -14.84 6.84 -16.85
N ASN A 477 -14.97 8.03 -16.28
CA ASN A 477 -14.24 9.23 -16.69
C ASN A 477 -13.33 9.82 -15.61
N VAL A 478 -13.24 9.18 -14.43
CA VAL A 478 -12.33 9.56 -13.34
C VAL A 478 -11.51 8.34 -12.94
N TRP A 479 -10.19 8.48 -13.00
CA TRP A 479 -9.18 7.51 -12.56
C TRP A 479 -8.44 8.12 -11.38
N ALA A 480 -8.75 7.71 -10.15
CA ALA A 480 -8.22 8.40 -8.99
C ALA A 480 -7.94 7.45 -7.82
N LYS A 481 -6.89 7.79 -7.08
CA LYS A 481 -6.61 7.20 -5.79
C LYS A 481 -7.47 7.87 -4.73
N THR A 482 -8.04 7.06 -3.85
CA THR A 482 -8.77 7.51 -2.66
C THR A 482 -7.89 7.45 -1.43
N GLY A 483 -8.08 8.35 -0.48
CA GLY A 483 -7.49 8.27 0.85
C GLY A 483 -8.54 8.53 1.91
N SER A 484 -8.46 7.80 3.03
CA SER A 484 -9.33 8.01 4.19
C SER A 484 -8.62 7.63 5.47
N LEU A 485 -8.64 8.53 6.44
CA LEU A 485 -8.34 8.32 7.85
C LEU A 485 -9.43 9.00 8.68
N THR A 486 -9.44 8.80 9.97
CA THR A 486 -10.36 9.55 10.84
C THR A 486 -10.18 11.05 10.63
N HIS A 487 -11.22 11.77 10.20
CA HIS A 487 -11.25 13.20 9.89
C HIS A 487 -10.42 13.63 8.66
N VAL A 488 -10.05 12.70 7.80
CA VAL A 488 -9.27 12.96 6.57
C VAL A 488 -9.87 12.16 5.42
N ASP A 489 -10.19 12.83 4.31
CA ASP A 489 -10.57 12.19 3.06
C ASP A 489 -9.89 12.88 1.88
N SER A 490 -9.45 12.11 0.90
CA SER A 490 -8.74 12.62 -0.28
C SER A 490 -9.11 11.86 -1.56
N LEU A 491 -8.95 12.54 -2.69
CA LEU A 491 -9.17 12.00 -4.03
C LEU A 491 -8.25 12.74 -5.01
N ALA A 492 -7.31 12.04 -5.64
CA ALA A 492 -6.41 12.65 -6.62
C ALA A 492 -6.12 11.70 -7.79
N GLY A 493 -5.97 12.27 -8.98
CA GLY A 493 -5.76 11.49 -10.19
C GLY A 493 -6.07 12.26 -11.47
N TYR A 494 -6.67 11.56 -12.42
CA TYR A 494 -6.98 12.04 -13.75
C TYR A 494 -8.48 12.00 -14.03
N ALA A 495 -8.95 12.92 -14.87
CA ALA A 495 -10.31 12.89 -15.36
C ALA A 495 -10.40 13.32 -16.83
N THR A 496 -11.44 12.84 -17.52
CA THR A 496 -11.84 13.37 -18.82
C THR A 496 -13.22 14.01 -18.66
N SER A 497 -13.33 15.29 -18.97
CA SER A 497 -14.61 15.99 -18.86
C SER A 497 -15.58 15.62 -19.98
N THR A 498 -16.89 15.87 -19.77
CA THR A 498 -17.93 15.66 -20.80
C THR A 498 -17.71 16.52 -22.04
N ARG A 499 -16.87 17.54 -21.95
CA ARG A 499 -16.52 18.45 -23.04
C ARG A 499 -15.15 18.13 -23.66
N GLY A 500 -14.51 17.03 -23.25
CA GLY A 500 -13.26 16.52 -23.80
C GLY A 500 -11.99 17.18 -23.25
N ALA A 501 -12.03 17.84 -22.09
CA ALA A 501 -10.80 18.30 -21.43
C ALA A 501 -10.16 17.15 -20.66
N HIS A 502 -8.85 17.00 -20.77
CA HIS A 502 -8.06 16.11 -19.91
C HIS A 502 -7.61 16.89 -18.68
N LEU A 503 -7.87 16.33 -17.51
CA LEU A 503 -7.68 17.00 -16.24
C LEU A 503 -6.78 16.19 -15.33
N VAL A 504 -5.94 16.88 -14.56
CA VAL A 504 -5.21 16.37 -13.42
C VAL A 504 -5.71 17.10 -12.18
N PHE A 505 -5.98 16.38 -11.11
CA PHE A 505 -6.58 17.01 -9.94
C PHE A 505 -6.17 16.37 -8.62
N SER A 506 -6.25 17.15 -7.55
CA SER A 506 -6.17 16.71 -6.15
C SER A 506 -7.21 17.46 -5.32
N PHE A 507 -7.99 16.72 -4.54
CA PHE A 507 -8.96 17.20 -3.56
C PHE A 507 -8.67 16.55 -2.22
N ILE A 508 -8.43 17.34 -1.17
CA ILE A 508 -8.11 16.85 0.17
C ILE A 508 -8.96 17.62 1.19
N GLY A 509 -9.65 16.88 2.05
CA GLY A 509 -10.37 17.43 3.21
C GLY A 509 -9.76 16.91 4.51
N ASN A 510 -9.36 17.83 5.38
CA ASN A 510 -8.83 17.51 6.70
C ASN A 510 -9.65 18.16 7.81
N ASN A 511 -9.56 17.65 9.03
CA ASN A 511 -10.16 18.21 10.23
C ASN A 511 -11.69 18.38 10.14
N HIS A 512 -12.39 17.57 9.37
CA HIS A 512 -13.85 17.55 9.31
C HIS A 512 -14.42 16.52 10.30
N ALA A 513 -15.67 16.75 10.73
CA ALA A 513 -16.41 15.83 11.60
C ALA A 513 -17.51 15.06 10.84
N LEU A 514 -17.40 14.99 9.52
CA LEU A 514 -18.36 14.28 8.68
C LEU A 514 -18.29 12.77 8.94
N LYS A 515 -19.42 12.08 8.81
CA LYS A 515 -19.45 10.63 8.76
C LYS A 515 -18.74 10.17 7.46
N PRO A 516 -18.12 8.97 7.43
CA PRO A 516 -17.33 8.51 6.28
C PRO A 516 -18.06 8.67 4.93
N LYS A 517 -19.32 8.22 4.84
CA LYS A 517 -20.10 8.39 3.60
C LYS A 517 -20.31 9.86 3.21
N ALA A 518 -20.62 10.72 4.16
CA ALA A 518 -20.85 12.14 3.88
C ALA A 518 -19.57 12.84 3.40
N ALA A 519 -18.41 12.46 3.93
CA ALA A 519 -17.12 12.99 3.49
C ALA A 519 -16.79 12.55 2.05
N THR A 520 -16.98 11.27 1.74
CA THR A 520 -16.79 10.77 0.36
C THR A 520 -17.80 11.39 -0.61
N ASP A 521 -19.05 11.63 -0.20
CA ASP A 521 -20.06 12.29 -1.04
C ASP A 521 -19.67 13.73 -1.41
N VAL A 522 -18.94 14.45 -0.53
CA VAL A 522 -18.38 15.78 -0.86
C VAL A 522 -17.36 15.67 -1.98
N LEU A 523 -16.39 14.76 -1.87
CA LEU A 523 -15.36 14.57 -2.89
C LEU A 523 -15.96 14.10 -4.23
N ASP A 524 -16.97 13.24 -4.17
CA ASP A 524 -17.69 12.78 -5.36
C ASP A 524 -18.43 13.93 -6.05
N ALA A 525 -19.10 14.78 -5.28
CA ALA A 525 -19.80 15.95 -5.83
C ALA A 525 -18.83 16.93 -6.49
N LEU A 526 -17.63 17.14 -5.91
CA LEU A 526 -16.58 17.96 -6.50
C LEU A 526 -16.06 17.37 -7.81
N ALA A 527 -15.79 16.05 -7.85
CA ALA A 527 -15.32 15.35 -9.04
C ALA A 527 -16.38 15.35 -10.16
N VAL A 528 -17.64 15.11 -9.84
CA VAL A 528 -18.75 15.19 -10.80
C VAL A 528 -18.87 16.62 -11.37
N ALA A 529 -18.85 17.65 -10.51
CA ALA A 529 -18.90 19.03 -10.95
C ALA A 529 -17.72 19.40 -11.86
N MET A 530 -16.52 18.89 -11.57
CA MET A 530 -15.33 19.08 -12.40
C MET A 530 -15.51 18.47 -13.79
N VAL A 531 -15.99 17.23 -13.87
CA VAL A 531 -16.22 16.51 -15.14
C VAL A 531 -17.34 17.17 -15.96
N GLU A 532 -18.37 17.66 -15.34
CA GLU A 532 -19.51 18.31 -16.02
C GLU A 532 -19.15 19.68 -16.59
N GLU A 533 -18.46 20.51 -15.81
CA GLU A 533 -18.36 21.94 -16.12
C GLU A 533 -17.12 22.28 -16.96
N LEU A 534 -15.96 21.67 -16.68
CA LEU A 534 -14.72 22.08 -17.30
C LEU A 534 -14.66 21.64 -18.78
N GLY A 535 -14.22 22.53 -19.65
CA GLY A 535 -14.08 22.29 -21.09
C GLY A 535 -12.65 22.52 -21.59
N PRO A 536 -12.28 22.04 -22.77
CA PRO A 536 -10.98 22.29 -23.38
C PRO A 536 -10.81 23.78 -23.71
N ARG A 537 -9.57 24.23 -23.85
CA ARG A 537 -9.25 25.56 -24.33
C ARG A 537 -9.82 25.70 -25.76
N LYS A 538 -10.60 26.75 -26.01
CA LYS A 538 -11.04 27.03 -27.38
C LYS A 538 -9.80 27.30 -28.24
N ALA A 539 -9.67 26.56 -29.34
CA ALA A 539 -8.64 26.87 -30.33
C ALA A 539 -8.76 28.36 -30.76
N PRO A 540 -7.64 29.08 -30.93
CA PRO A 540 -7.70 30.41 -31.47
C PRO A 540 -8.44 30.34 -32.79
N ALA A 541 -9.48 31.16 -32.97
CA ALA A 541 -10.17 31.29 -34.24
C ALA A 541 -9.12 31.71 -35.28
N HIS A 542 -8.82 30.84 -36.20
CA HIS A 542 -8.00 31.24 -37.38
C HIS A 542 -8.75 32.35 -38.08
N LYS A 543 -8.20 33.60 -38.00
CA LYS A 543 -8.67 34.72 -38.76
C LYS A 543 -8.04 34.67 -40.16
#